data_ee316b84ce1f574b24a7ecbed1555f16
#
_entry.id   ee316b84ce1f574b24a7ecbed1555f16
#
_cell.length_a   1.000
_cell.length_b   1.000
_cell.length_c   1.000
_cell.angle_alpha   90.00
_cell.angle_beta   90.00
_cell.angle_gamma   90.00
#
_symmetry.space_group_name_H-M   'P 1'
#
loop_
_entity.id
_entity.type
_entity.pdbx_description
1 polymer ?
#
loop_
_entity_poly.entity_id
_entity_poly.type
_entity_poly.pdbx_seq_one_letter_code
_entity_poly.pdbx_strand_id
1 'polypeptide(L)'
;MLYDKKITVFGDSIGKGVFTDGGKIEVLKDNAVRLFSDWSGYEIDNRSGYGQSLKRLTEKGVMDRFIADANPTVKNVVVLELGGNDADFDWKAVAAAPEEAHFPKTRVEEFSGMYADLLTKLRCAGIETIVCTIVPISSERYFDNVISKMVDSNRVLEYFHGDVNTIHRHQEMFNNEILKNAFSSGAEVIDLRREFL
;
A
#
# COMPACT_ATOMS: atom_id res chain seq x y z
N MET A 1 -7.75 27.97 14.07
CA MET A 1 -6.32 27.63 13.94
C MET A 1 -6.21 26.25 13.30
N LEU A 2 -6.22 26.21 11.95
CA LEU A 2 -6.17 24.97 11.15
C LEU A 2 -4.74 24.59 10.74
N TYR A 3 -3.72 25.38 11.11
CA TYR A 3 -2.39 25.35 10.51
C TYR A 3 -1.30 24.63 11.32
N ASP A 4 -1.64 24.03 12.46
CA ASP A 4 -0.64 23.39 13.33
C ASP A 4 -0.54 21.87 13.15
N LYS A 5 -1.08 21.31 12.06
CA LYS A 5 -0.98 19.90 11.74
C LYS A 5 0.03 19.67 10.61
N LYS A 6 0.98 18.78 10.82
CA LYS A 6 1.87 18.28 9.78
C LYS A 6 1.35 16.92 9.32
N ILE A 7 0.92 16.84 8.07
CA ILE A 7 0.40 15.61 7.47
C ILE A 7 1.49 14.97 6.60
N THR A 8 1.77 13.71 6.83
CA THR A 8 2.71 12.94 6.01
C THR A 8 2.01 11.69 5.48
N VAL A 9 2.10 11.46 4.17
CA VAL A 9 1.52 10.29 3.49
C VAL A 9 2.63 9.30 3.18
N PHE A 10 2.51 8.08 3.66
CA PHE A 10 3.29 6.93 3.22
C PHE A 10 2.38 6.02 2.41
N GLY A 11 2.56 6.04 1.10
CA GLY A 11 1.79 5.25 0.15
C GLY A 11 2.67 4.61 -0.90
N ASP A 12 2.05 3.92 -1.82
CA ASP A 12 2.73 3.28 -2.94
C ASP A 12 2.64 4.08 -4.24
N SER A 13 2.59 3.40 -5.38
CA SER A 13 2.48 4.03 -6.70
C SER A 13 1.16 4.77 -6.89
N ILE A 14 0.09 4.37 -6.21
CA ILE A 14 -1.24 5.02 -6.30
C ILE A 14 -1.19 6.37 -5.60
N GLY A 15 -0.75 6.42 -4.36
CA GLY A 15 -0.56 7.68 -3.62
C GLY A 15 0.45 8.62 -4.26
N LYS A 16 1.42 8.07 -5.00
CA LYS A 16 2.36 8.86 -5.80
C LYS A 16 1.75 9.39 -7.10
N GLY A 17 0.65 8.81 -7.57
CA GLY A 17 0.01 9.17 -8.84
C GLY A 17 0.72 8.57 -10.06
N VAL A 18 1.30 7.37 -9.93
CA VAL A 18 1.93 6.66 -11.04
C VAL A 18 0.87 6.09 -11.98
N PHE A 19 1.05 6.31 -13.27
CA PHE A 19 0.22 5.73 -14.33
C PHE A 19 1.07 5.30 -15.52
N THR A 20 0.47 4.57 -16.44
CA THR A 20 1.13 4.13 -17.67
C THR A 20 0.42 4.73 -18.88
N ASP A 21 1.16 5.44 -19.70
CA ASP A 21 0.68 5.96 -20.98
C ASP A 21 1.63 5.49 -22.11
N GLY A 22 1.06 4.90 -23.16
CA GLY A 22 1.83 4.39 -24.30
C GLY A 22 2.95 3.42 -23.91
N GLY A 23 2.84 2.68 -22.78
CA GLY A 23 3.86 1.78 -22.25
C GLY A 23 4.97 2.45 -21.43
N LYS A 24 4.90 3.77 -21.24
CA LYS A 24 5.81 4.52 -20.37
C LYS A 24 5.20 4.75 -19.01
N ILE A 25 6.02 4.63 -17.97
CA ILE A 25 5.61 4.95 -16.60
C ILE A 25 5.79 6.46 -16.40
N GLU A 26 4.70 7.12 -16.02
CA GLU A 26 4.66 8.55 -15.75
C GLU A 26 4.07 8.81 -14.36
N VAL A 27 4.20 10.06 -13.89
CA VAL A 27 3.65 10.49 -12.59
C VAL A 27 2.80 11.72 -12.83
N LEU A 28 1.53 11.65 -12.40
CA LEU A 28 0.61 12.77 -12.41
C LEU A 28 1.11 13.87 -11.48
N LYS A 29 1.25 15.09 -12.00
CA LYS A 29 1.58 16.27 -11.19
C LYS A 29 0.44 16.56 -10.21
N ASP A 30 -0.80 16.46 -10.69
CA ASP A 30 -2.02 16.69 -9.93
C ASP A 30 -2.59 15.34 -9.45
N ASN A 31 -1.78 14.59 -8.68
CA ASN A 31 -2.23 13.36 -8.03
C ASN A 31 -3.19 13.67 -6.88
N ALA A 32 -3.91 12.66 -6.37
CA ALA A 32 -4.93 12.81 -5.34
C ALA A 32 -4.43 13.53 -4.08
N VAL A 33 -3.19 13.26 -3.66
CA VAL A 33 -2.60 13.90 -2.47
C VAL A 33 -2.37 15.39 -2.73
N ARG A 34 -1.88 15.76 -3.92
CA ARG A 34 -1.68 17.16 -4.31
C ARG A 34 -3.00 17.90 -4.41
N LEU A 35 -3.99 17.31 -5.10
CA LEU A 35 -5.33 17.90 -5.22
C LEU A 35 -5.98 18.12 -3.85
N PHE A 36 -5.85 17.17 -2.93
CA PHE A 36 -6.35 17.34 -1.57
C PHE A 36 -5.61 18.43 -0.80
N SER A 37 -4.28 18.53 -0.95
CA SER A 37 -3.48 19.61 -0.36
C SER A 37 -3.96 20.98 -0.82
N ASP A 38 -4.13 21.15 -2.15
CA ASP A 38 -4.57 22.42 -2.75
C ASP A 38 -6.01 22.77 -2.34
N TRP A 39 -6.91 21.79 -2.26
CA TRP A 39 -8.29 22.00 -1.85
C TRP A 39 -8.43 22.30 -0.35
N SER A 40 -7.70 21.59 0.50
CA SER A 40 -7.83 21.70 1.95
C SER A 40 -7.00 22.84 2.56
N GLY A 41 -5.98 23.30 1.84
CA GLY A 41 -4.99 24.27 2.34
C GLY A 41 -3.97 23.67 3.32
N TYR A 42 -3.97 22.34 3.55
CA TYR A 42 -2.93 21.67 4.32
C TYR A 42 -1.68 21.44 3.48
N GLU A 43 -0.52 21.74 4.04
CA GLU A 43 0.74 21.28 3.48
C GLU A 43 0.90 19.76 3.78
N ILE A 44 1.05 18.95 2.73
CA ILE A 44 1.17 17.50 2.86
C ILE A 44 2.53 17.03 2.32
N ASP A 45 3.30 16.39 3.19
CA ASP A 45 4.54 15.71 2.82
C ASP A 45 4.20 14.33 2.22
N ASN A 46 4.13 14.25 0.88
CA ASN A 46 3.84 12.99 0.18
C ASN A 46 5.12 12.17 -0.01
N ARG A 47 5.31 11.15 0.83
CA ARG A 47 6.41 10.19 0.78
C ARG A 47 6.03 8.87 0.09
N SER A 48 4.99 8.87 -0.71
CA SER A 48 4.60 7.70 -1.51
C SER A 48 5.64 7.38 -2.56
N GLY A 49 5.84 6.10 -2.83
CA GLY A 49 6.88 5.61 -3.73
C GLY A 49 6.44 4.49 -4.66
N TYR A 50 6.98 4.46 -5.89
CA TYR A 50 6.76 3.35 -6.80
C TYR A 50 7.24 2.03 -6.21
N GLY A 51 6.38 1.00 -6.20
CA GLY A 51 6.71 -0.32 -5.65
C GLY A 51 6.99 -0.31 -4.14
N GLN A 52 6.52 0.72 -3.41
CA GLN A 52 6.72 0.81 -1.97
C GLN A 52 5.81 -0.18 -1.25
N SER A 53 6.39 -0.92 -0.29
CA SER A 53 5.70 -1.87 0.57
C SER A 53 5.97 -1.56 2.03
N LEU A 54 5.13 -2.04 2.93
CA LEU A 54 5.35 -1.93 4.37
C LEU A 54 6.67 -2.61 4.77
N LYS A 55 6.90 -3.83 4.27
CA LYS A 55 8.14 -4.58 4.52
C LYS A 55 9.38 -3.75 4.16
N ARG A 56 9.39 -3.17 2.95
CA ARG A 56 10.52 -2.35 2.50
C ARG A 56 10.76 -1.12 3.37
N LEU A 57 9.70 -0.45 3.82
CA LEU A 57 9.82 0.70 4.73
C LEU A 57 10.36 0.29 6.09
N THR A 58 9.91 -0.86 6.62
CA THR A 58 10.34 -1.42 7.89
C THR A 58 11.81 -1.83 7.84
N GLU A 59 12.20 -2.64 6.85
CA GLU A 59 13.60 -3.11 6.68
C GLU A 59 14.60 -1.96 6.51
N LYS A 60 14.17 -0.88 5.85
CA LYS A 60 14.99 0.33 5.69
C LYS A 60 14.95 1.26 6.90
N GLY A 61 14.20 0.95 7.95
CA GLY A 61 14.04 1.80 9.13
C GLY A 61 13.47 3.19 8.82
N VAL A 62 12.68 3.32 7.74
CA VAL A 62 12.14 4.63 7.31
C VAL A 62 11.14 5.16 8.33
N MET A 63 10.27 4.29 8.84
CA MET A 63 9.26 4.67 9.82
C MET A 63 9.88 4.99 11.17
N ASP A 64 10.88 4.23 11.62
CA ASP A 64 11.56 4.48 12.89
C ASP A 64 12.28 5.84 12.85
N ARG A 65 12.96 6.18 11.75
CA ARG A 65 13.55 7.53 11.59
C ARG A 65 12.51 8.62 11.56
N PHE A 66 11.41 8.41 10.82
CA PHE A 66 10.31 9.39 10.79
C PHE A 66 9.75 9.66 12.18
N ILE A 67 9.53 8.62 12.98
CA ILE A 67 9.04 8.73 14.35
C ILE A 67 10.04 9.46 15.24
N ALA A 68 11.34 9.14 15.13
CA ALA A 68 12.40 9.78 15.90
C ALA A 68 12.56 11.27 15.57
N ASP A 69 12.35 11.64 14.30
CA ASP A 69 12.48 13.02 13.79
C ASP A 69 11.19 13.85 13.96
N ALA A 70 10.09 13.24 14.44
CA ALA A 70 8.81 13.92 14.60
C ALA A 70 8.91 15.04 15.66
N ASN A 71 8.53 16.26 15.29
CA ASN A 71 8.51 17.37 16.23
C ASN A 71 7.32 17.21 17.21
N PRO A 72 7.57 17.00 18.51
CA PRO A 72 6.51 16.78 19.50
C PRO A 72 5.65 18.02 19.80
N THR A 73 6.08 19.22 19.35
CA THR A 73 5.33 20.46 19.55
C THR A 73 4.29 20.71 18.44
N VAL A 74 4.29 19.89 17.40
CA VAL A 74 3.37 19.97 16.28
C VAL A 74 2.48 18.73 16.25
N LYS A 75 1.21 18.89 15.96
CA LYS A 75 0.32 17.74 15.77
C LYS A 75 0.69 17.01 14.48
N ASN A 76 1.39 15.87 14.62
CA ASN A 76 1.76 15.03 13.49
C ASN A 76 0.62 14.07 13.15
N VAL A 77 0.31 13.98 11.86
CA VAL A 77 -0.68 13.05 11.29
C VAL A 77 0.02 12.22 10.22
N VAL A 78 -0.12 10.91 10.28
CA VAL A 78 0.38 9.98 9.26
C VAL A 78 -0.80 9.33 8.56
N VAL A 79 -0.76 9.34 7.23
CA VAL A 79 -1.68 8.58 6.39
C VAL A 79 -0.91 7.38 5.80
N LEU A 80 -1.42 6.17 6.02
CA LEU A 80 -0.85 4.92 5.53
C LEU A 80 -1.70 4.36 4.39
N GLU A 81 -1.15 4.32 3.18
CA GLU A 81 -1.75 3.70 1.98
C GLU A 81 -0.77 2.64 1.46
N LEU A 82 -0.66 1.51 2.18
CA LEU A 82 0.33 0.45 1.97
C LEU A 82 -0.33 -0.93 2.07
N GLY A 83 0.25 -1.92 1.39
CA GLY A 83 -0.16 -3.32 1.46
C GLY A 83 -0.34 -3.97 0.09
N GLY A 84 -0.68 -3.19 -0.95
CA GLY A 84 -0.85 -3.72 -2.30
C GLY A 84 0.42 -4.40 -2.84
N ASN A 85 1.58 -3.77 -2.65
CA ASN A 85 2.86 -4.36 -3.07
C ASN A 85 3.36 -5.47 -2.13
N ASP A 86 2.92 -5.50 -0.88
CA ASP A 86 3.20 -6.61 0.04
C ASP A 86 2.45 -7.88 -0.38
N ALA A 87 1.20 -7.72 -0.87
CA ALA A 87 0.35 -8.79 -1.35
C ALA A 87 0.77 -9.36 -2.71
N ASP A 88 1.64 -8.69 -3.45
CA ASP A 88 2.08 -9.11 -4.77
C ASP A 88 3.09 -10.26 -4.71
N PHE A 89 3.20 -11.03 -5.79
CA PHE A 89 4.10 -12.19 -5.89
C PHE A 89 5.37 -11.88 -6.70
N ASP A 90 6.35 -12.76 -6.58
CA ASP A 90 7.41 -12.88 -7.59
C ASP A 90 6.89 -13.72 -8.77
N TRP A 91 6.30 -13.02 -9.75
CA TRP A 91 5.70 -13.68 -10.92
C TRP A 91 6.69 -14.48 -11.75
N LYS A 92 7.99 -14.14 -11.69
CA LYS A 92 9.04 -14.92 -12.37
C LYS A 92 9.25 -16.26 -11.69
N ALA A 93 9.26 -16.27 -10.37
CA ALA A 93 9.35 -17.51 -9.59
C ALA A 93 8.10 -18.39 -9.80
N VAL A 94 6.90 -17.77 -9.76
CA VAL A 94 5.64 -18.49 -10.01
C VAL A 94 5.63 -19.13 -11.40
N ALA A 95 5.99 -18.39 -12.45
CA ALA A 95 6.01 -18.92 -13.82
C ALA A 95 7.10 -19.98 -14.04
N ALA A 96 8.20 -19.93 -13.29
CA ALA A 96 9.28 -20.91 -13.41
C ALA A 96 8.88 -22.28 -12.83
N ALA A 97 8.13 -22.31 -11.72
CA ALA A 97 7.75 -23.54 -11.01
C ALA A 97 6.29 -23.45 -10.48
N PRO A 98 5.26 -23.40 -11.35
CA PRO A 98 3.87 -23.20 -10.92
C PRO A 98 3.30 -24.36 -10.10
N GLU A 99 3.95 -25.52 -10.11
CA GLU A 99 3.62 -26.69 -9.28
C GLU A 99 4.11 -26.54 -7.82
N GLU A 100 4.98 -25.57 -7.52
CA GLU A 100 5.48 -25.31 -6.19
C GLU A 100 4.59 -24.33 -5.41
N ALA A 101 4.72 -24.34 -4.08
CA ALA A 101 4.05 -23.36 -3.23
C ALA A 101 4.77 -22.01 -3.29
N HIS A 102 4.08 -20.98 -3.70
CA HIS A 102 4.57 -19.60 -3.70
C HIS A 102 3.86 -18.78 -2.63
N PHE A 103 4.57 -17.78 -2.13
CA PHE A 103 4.05 -16.84 -1.14
C PHE A 103 4.15 -15.42 -1.70
N PRO A 104 3.28 -14.49 -1.25
CA PRO A 104 3.42 -13.09 -1.58
C PRO A 104 4.76 -12.55 -1.08
N LYS A 105 5.18 -11.41 -1.57
CA LYS A 105 6.45 -10.72 -1.20
C LYS A 105 6.58 -10.53 0.31
N THR A 106 5.44 -10.38 0.99
CA THR A 106 5.34 -10.41 2.45
C THR A 106 4.26 -11.42 2.82
N ARG A 107 4.56 -12.39 3.68
CA ARG A 107 3.52 -13.31 4.17
C ARG A 107 2.46 -12.53 4.94
N VAL A 108 1.20 -12.94 4.85
CA VAL A 108 0.09 -12.19 5.46
C VAL A 108 0.22 -12.03 6.97
N GLU A 109 0.74 -13.06 7.66
CA GLU A 109 0.96 -13.03 9.10
C GLU A 109 2.11 -12.08 9.47
N GLU A 110 3.20 -12.09 8.69
CA GLU A 110 4.33 -11.16 8.82
C GLU A 110 3.86 -9.71 8.59
N PHE A 111 3.07 -9.51 7.54
CA PHE A 111 2.49 -8.20 7.23
C PHE A 111 1.62 -7.68 8.37
N SER A 112 0.70 -8.53 8.88
CA SER A 112 -0.19 -8.18 9.98
C SER A 112 0.59 -7.79 11.24
N GLY A 113 1.63 -8.56 11.60
CA GLY A 113 2.50 -8.25 12.73
C GLY A 113 3.23 -6.92 12.56
N MET A 114 3.86 -6.69 11.40
CA MET A 114 4.54 -5.41 11.11
C MET A 114 3.59 -4.22 11.14
N TYR A 115 2.35 -4.41 10.65
CA TYR A 115 1.34 -3.35 10.64
C TYR A 115 0.91 -2.98 12.06
N ALA A 116 0.64 -3.99 12.92
CA ALA A 116 0.32 -3.81 14.32
C ALA A 116 1.43 -3.08 15.10
N ASP A 117 2.68 -3.49 14.87
CA ASP A 117 3.86 -2.89 15.48
C ASP A 117 4.01 -1.42 15.06
N LEU A 118 3.83 -1.12 13.78
CA LEU A 118 3.90 0.25 13.26
C LEU A 118 2.81 1.14 13.90
N LEU A 119 1.55 0.69 13.93
CA LEU A 119 0.47 1.45 14.55
C LEU A 119 0.71 1.69 16.03
N THR A 120 1.28 0.69 16.73
CA THR A 120 1.67 0.83 18.13
C THR A 120 2.77 1.85 18.33
N LYS A 121 3.84 1.82 17.52
CA LYS A 121 4.93 2.79 17.57
C LYS A 121 4.44 4.22 17.31
N LEU A 122 3.62 4.42 16.28
CA LEU A 122 3.03 5.73 15.96
C LEU A 122 2.20 6.27 17.12
N ARG A 123 1.32 5.44 17.68
CA ARG A 123 0.49 5.80 18.83
C ARG A 123 1.33 6.15 20.06
N CYS A 124 2.37 5.37 20.38
CA CYS A 124 3.27 5.64 21.51
C CYS A 124 4.05 6.94 21.32
N ALA A 125 4.32 7.33 20.09
CA ALA A 125 4.95 8.61 19.75
C ALA A 125 3.97 9.81 19.71
N GLY A 126 2.68 9.59 20.00
CA GLY A 126 1.66 10.63 19.94
C GLY A 126 1.31 11.10 18.52
N ILE A 127 1.59 10.26 17.52
CA ILE A 127 1.30 10.55 16.11
C ILE A 127 -0.09 10.01 15.76
N GLU A 128 -0.98 10.90 15.33
CA GLU A 128 -2.31 10.52 14.83
C GLU A 128 -2.15 9.70 13.54
N THR A 129 -2.84 8.58 13.45
CA THR A 129 -2.70 7.70 12.29
C THR A 129 -4.03 7.49 11.60
N ILE A 130 -4.05 7.69 10.30
CA ILE A 130 -5.15 7.39 9.40
C ILE A 130 -4.69 6.26 8.47
N VAL A 131 -5.48 5.22 8.38
CA VAL A 131 -5.21 4.04 7.57
C VAL A 131 -6.13 4.05 6.35
N CYS A 132 -5.58 3.88 5.16
CA CYS A 132 -6.36 3.69 3.94
C CYS A 132 -6.58 2.20 3.65
N THR A 133 -7.78 1.84 3.21
CA THR A 133 -8.00 0.52 2.58
C THR A 133 -7.23 0.44 1.27
N ILE A 134 -6.82 -0.77 0.87
CA ILE A 134 -6.15 -0.98 -0.41
C ILE A 134 -7.16 -0.76 -1.55
N VAL A 135 -6.79 0.03 -2.55
CA VAL A 135 -7.62 0.19 -3.77
C VAL A 135 -7.79 -1.18 -4.43
N PRO A 136 -9.04 -1.59 -4.76
CA PRO A 136 -9.30 -2.92 -5.31
C PRO A 136 -8.62 -3.10 -6.67
N ILE A 137 -8.03 -4.27 -6.86
CA ILE A 137 -7.38 -4.62 -8.12
C ILE A 137 -8.38 -5.33 -9.05
N SER A 138 -8.42 -4.95 -10.33
CA SER A 138 -9.04 -5.77 -11.35
C SER A 138 -8.08 -6.88 -11.74
N SER A 139 -8.38 -8.12 -11.32
CA SER A 139 -7.52 -9.29 -11.56
C SER A 139 -7.22 -9.49 -13.04
N GLU A 140 -8.23 -9.40 -13.89
CA GLU A 140 -8.10 -9.57 -15.34
C GLU A 140 -7.18 -8.51 -15.94
N ARG A 141 -7.42 -7.22 -15.63
CA ARG A 141 -6.58 -6.13 -16.13
C ARG A 141 -5.14 -6.25 -15.64
N TYR A 142 -4.94 -6.65 -14.39
CA TYR A 142 -3.60 -6.84 -13.83
C TYR A 142 -2.90 -8.02 -14.49
N PHE A 143 -3.60 -9.13 -14.68
CA PHE A 143 -3.09 -10.30 -15.36
C PHE A 143 -2.68 -9.97 -16.82
N ASP A 144 -3.58 -9.33 -17.59
CA ASP A 144 -3.36 -9.03 -19.01
C ASP A 144 -2.32 -7.93 -19.25
N ASN A 145 -2.28 -6.91 -18.38
CA ASN A 145 -1.45 -5.73 -18.64
C ASN A 145 -0.14 -5.70 -17.85
N VAL A 146 -0.03 -6.50 -16.78
CA VAL A 146 1.18 -6.54 -15.96
C VAL A 146 1.83 -7.92 -16.06
N ILE A 147 1.15 -8.98 -15.61
CA ILE A 147 1.75 -10.32 -15.50
C ILE A 147 2.14 -10.85 -16.88
N SER A 148 1.24 -10.80 -17.86
CA SER A 148 1.48 -11.31 -19.22
C SER A 148 2.62 -10.61 -19.97
N LYS A 149 2.98 -9.40 -19.55
CA LYS A 149 4.12 -8.66 -20.11
C LYS A 149 5.44 -8.97 -19.40
N MET A 150 5.37 -9.60 -18.24
CA MET A 150 6.57 -9.93 -17.45
C MET A 150 7.03 -11.35 -17.62
N VAL A 151 6.08 -12.29 -17.77
CA VAL A 151 6.32 -13.74 -17.78
C VAL A 151 5.35 -14.47 -18.71
N ASP A 152 5.56 -15.78 -18.92
CA ASP A 152 4.56 -16.65 -19.55
C ASP A 152 3.32 -16.75 -18.63
N SER A 153 2.27 -16.05 -19.02
CA SER A 153 1.03 -15.97 -18.24
C SER A 153 0.29 -17.31 -18.13
N ASN A 154 0.48 -18.24 -19.09
CA ASN A 154 -0.13 -19.58 -18.99
C ASN A 154 0.41 -20.35 -17.78
N ARG A 155 1.71 -20.19 -17.47
CA ARG A 155 2.32 -20.81 -16.30
C ARG A 155 1.75 -20.23 -14.98
N VAL A 156 1.50 -18.92 -14.96
CA VAL A 156 0.85 -18.27 -13.81
C VAL A 156 -0.60 -18.71 -13.68
N LEU A 157 -1.30 -18.87 -14.80
CA LEU A 157 -2.68 -19.36 -14.81
C LEU A 157 -2.75 -20.83 -14.34
N GLU A 158 -1.74 -21.64 -14.67
CA GLU A 158 -1.59 -23.01 -14.14
C GLU A 158 -1.49 -23.00 -12.60
N TYR A 159 -0.65 -22.14 -12.03
CA TYR A 159 -0.54 -21.94 -10.58
C TYR A 159 -1.86 -21.53 -9.93
N PHE A 160 -2.66 -20.72 -10.61
CA PHE A 160 -4.00 -20.30 -10.14
C PHE A 160 -5.11 -21.31 -10.46
N HIS A 161 -4.78 -22.48 -11.00
CA HIS A 161 -5.77 -23.49 -11.44
C HIS A 161 -6.85 -22.91 -12.38
N GLY A 162 -6.46 -21.96 -13.22
CA GLY A 162 -7.34 -21.29 -14.18
C GLY A 162 -8.16 -20.12 -13.62
N ASP A 163 -8.01 -19.78 -12.33
CA ASP A 163 -8.81 -18.73 -11.72
C ASP A 163 -8.00 -17.45 -11.43
N VAL A 164 -8.04 -16.51 -12.36
CA VAL A 164 -7.37 -15.19 -12.26
C VAL A 164 -7.82 -14.39 -11.03
N ASN A 165 -9.07 -14.61 -10.54
CA ASN A 165 -9.59 -13.90 -9.37
C ASN A 165 -8.85 -14.21 -8.07
N THR A 166 -7.95 -15.20 -8.09
CA THR A 166 -7.02 -15.47 -7.00
C THR A 166 -6.19 -14.23 -6.65
N ILE A 167 -5.83 -13.39 -7.63
CA ILE A 167 -5.11 -12.12 -7.43
C ILE A 167 -5.91 -11.19 -6.51
N HIS A 168 -7.19 -10.96 -6.83
CA HIS A 168 -8.07 -10.12 -6.03
C HIS A 168 -8.26 -10.69 -4.63
N ARG A 169 -8.58 -11.99 -4.50
CA ARG A 169 -8.76 -12.63 -3.19
C ARG A 169 -7.53 -12.52 -2.30
N HIS A 170 -6.35 -12.59 -2.90
CA HIS A 170 -5.09 -12.42 -2.15
C HIS A 170 -4.97 -11.00 -1.61
N GLN A 171 -5.25 -10.00 -2.44
CA GLN A 171 -5.24 -8.61 -2.00
C GLN A 171 -6.28 -8.34 -0.89
N GLU A 172 -7.46 -8.99 -0.96
CA GLU A 172 -8.49 -8.91 0.07
C GLU A 172 -8.01 -9.42 1.43
N MET A 173 -7.18 -10.47 1.47
CA MET A 173 -6.61 -10.97 2.73
C MET A 173 -5.78 -9.88 3.41
N PHE A 174 -4.94 -9.16 2.67
CA PHE A 174 -4.14 -8.05 3.21
C PHE A 174 -5.02 -6.88 3.64
N ASN A 175 -6.02 -6.52 2.84
CA ASN A 175 -6.96 -5.47 3.21
C ASN A 175 -7.70 -5.79 4.53
N ASN A 176 -8.10 -7.03 4.72
CA ASN A 176 -8.74 -7.48 5.96
C ASN A 176 -7.80 -7.36 7.17
N GLU A 177 -6.51 -7.68 7.01
CA GLU A 177 -5.53 -7.51 8.09
C GLU A 177 -5.29 -6.02 8.40
N ILE A 178 -5.27 -5.14 7.39
CA ILE A 178 -5.21 -3.69 7.60
C ILE A 178 -6.39 -3.22 8.46
N LEU A 179 -7.61 -3.60 8.10
CA LEU A 179 -8.83 -3.21 8.82
C LEU A 179 -8.85 -3.75 10.26
N LYS A 180 -8.47 -5.02 10.48
CA LYS A 180 -8.36 -5.60 11.81
C LYS A 180 -7.36 -4.85 12.69
N ASN A 181 -6.19 -4.53 12.15
CA ASN A 181 -5.15 -3.80 12.86
C ASN A 181 -5.57 -2.35 13.14
N ALA A 182 -6.19 -1.66 12.17
CA ALA A 182 -6.72 -0.32 12.36
C ALA A 182 -7.78 -0.30 13.47
N PHE A 183 -8.76 -1.22 13.43
CA PHE A 183 -9.79 -1.35 14.44
C PHE A 183 -9.21 -1.63 15.84
N SER A 184 -8.26 -2.57 15.94
CA SER A 184 -7.65 -2.96 17.21
C SER A 184 -6.79 -1.84 17.83
N SER A 185 -6.19 -0.99 16.99
CA SER A 185 -5.36 0.14 17.45
C SER A 185 -6.14 1.42 17.71
N GLY A 186 -7.41 1.49 17.24
CA GLY A 186 -8.22 2.70 17.26
C GLY A 186 -7.80 3.74 16.23
N ALA A 187 -7.08 3.35 15.18
CA ALA A 187 -6.73 4.24 14.08
C ALA A 187 -7.97 4.57 13.22
N GLU A 188 -8.04 5.78 12.71
CA GLU A 188 -9.09 6.17 11.76
C GLU A 188 -8.87 5.48 10.41
N VAL A 189 -9.97 5.19 9.70
CA VAL A 189 -9.94 4.51 8.40
C VAL A 189 -10.55 5.39 7.32
N ILE A 190 -9.82 5.55 6.22
CA ILE A 190 -10.37 6.05 4.95
C ILE A 190 -10.64 4.85 4.06
N ASP A 191 -11.91 4.60 3.77
CA ASP A 191 -12.33 3.52 2.87
C ASP A 191 -12.25 3.97 1.41
N LEU A 192 -11.05 3.81 0.81
CA LEU A 192 -10.85 4.09 -0.61
C LEU A 192 -11.60 3.11 -1.51
N ARG A 193 -11.85 1.88 -1.04
CA ARG A 193 -12.48 0.83 -1.85
C ARG A 193 -13.89 1.19 -2.28
N ARG A 194 -14.64 1.83 -1.40
CA ARG A 194 -16.02 2.25 -1.65
C ARG A 194 -16.18 3.04 -2.95
N GLU A 195 -15.18 3.85 -3.28
CA GLU A 195 -15.23 4.71 -4.47
C GLU A 195 -14.87 3.96 -5.78
N PHE A 196 -14.38 2.71 -5.67
CA PHE A 196 -13.96 1.89 -6.81
C PHE A 196 -14.84 0.66 -7.03
N LEU A 197 -15.70 0.31 -6.09
CA LEU A 197 -16.62 -0.84 -6.17
C LEU A 197 -18.05 -0.39 -6.47
#